data_0f0088cf15295c9caa84227776bf0db2
#
_entry.id   0f0088cf15295c9caa84227776bf0db2
#
_cell.length_a   1.000
_cell.length_b   1.000
_cell.length_c   1.000
_cell.angle_alpha   90.00
_cell.angle_beta   90.00
_cell.angle_gamma   90.00
#
_symmetry.space_group_name_H-M   'P 1'
#
loop_
_entity.id
_entity.type
_entity.pdbx_description
1 polymer ?
#
loop_
_entity_poly.entity_id
_entity_poly.type
_entity_poly.pdbx_seq_one_letter_code
_entity_poly.pdbx_strand_id
1 'polypeptide(L)'
;MKPQKGDVKENGMRYDGRQWRTTGNQYHTNGKGYIFFGDKFRSLDSFLQQGGKIEKIIHKVSKAVEYSKLVKALYDTEKAGDVYLITNPAWPEWVKVGKAIDASDRCNNYQTGSPLRDFEVIGHIHVDDRHTKEIEMHKLFEKHAKERKSEWFKIPKDKAKELLDGHSS
;
A
#
# COMPACT_ATOMS: atom_id res chain seq x y z
N MET A 1 -44.93 0.21 -11.29
CA MET A 1 -44.06 1.06 -12.10
C MET A 1 -42.69 0.38 -12.24
N LYS A 2 -42.11 0.34 -13.43
CA LYS A 2 -40.78 -0.25 -13.58
C LYS A 2 -39.73 0.70 -13.01
N PRO A 3 -38.72 0.20 -12.28
CA PRO A 3 -37.71 1.06 -11.69
C PRO A 3 -36.92 1.80 -12.78
N GLN A 4 -36.62 3.06 -12.53
CA GLN A 4 -35.75 3.87 -13.38
C GLN A 4 -34.34 3.96 -12.77
N LYS A 5 -33.36 4.16 -13.63
CA LYS A 5 -31.97 4.31 -13.19
C LYS A 5 -31.86 5.49 -12.22
N GLY A 6 -31.40 5.20 -11.03
CA GLY A 6 -31.29 6.20 -9.96
C GLY A 6 -32.32 6.05 -8.85
N ASP A 7 -33.39 5.27 -9.05
CA ASP A 7 -34.37 5.02 -8.01
C ASP A 7 -33.73 4.39 -6.76
N VAL A 8 -34.18 4.79 -5.59
CA VAL A 8 -33.68 4.33 -4.29
C VAL A 8 -34.80 3.68 -3.50
N LYS A 9 -34.57 2.50 -2.94
CA LYS A 9 -35.47 1.83 -2.00
C LYS A 9 -35.23 2.28 -0.57
N GLU A 10 -36.17 2.03 0.32
CA GLU A 10 -36.07 2.31 1.77
C GLU A 10 -34.84 1.65 2.42
N ASN A 11 -34.39 0.48 1.93
CA ASN A 11 -33.19 -0.19 2.40
C ASN A 11 -31.88 0.37 1.83
N GLY A 12 -31.93 1.52 1.14
CA GLY A 12 -30.77 2.17 0.57
C GLY A 12 -30.24 1.58 -0.72
N MET A 13 -30.91 0.58 -1.31
CA MET A 13 -30.52 0.05 -2.63
C MET A 13 -30.91 1.03 -3.74
N ARG A 14 -30.01 1.24 -4.69
CA ARG A 14 -30.23 2.07 -5.89
C ARG A 14 -30.29 1.22 -7.15
N TYR A 15 -31.20 1.54 -8.06
CA TYR A 15 -31.32 0.86 -9.34
C TYR A 15 -30.31 1.42 -10.35
N ASP A 16 -29.45 0.55 -10.92
CA ASP A 16 -28.41 0.95 -11.85
C ASP A 16 -28.86 0.96 -13.33
N GLY A 17 -30.13 0.68 -13.57
CA GLY A 17 -30.71 0.51 -14.90
C GLY A 17 -30.87 -0.95 -15.33
N ARG A 18 -30.27 -1.89 -14.58
CA ARG A 18 -30.38 -3.36 -14.80
C ARG A 18 -30.80 -4.11 -13.55
N GLN A 19 -30.27 -3.71 -12.41
CA GLN A 19 -30.54 -4.38 -11.12
C GLN A 19 -30.41 -3.40 -9.95
N TRP A 20 -30.96 -3.80 -8.81
CA TRP A 20 -30.81 -3.08 -7.57
C TRP A 20 -29.41 -3.34 -6.98
N ARG A 21 -28.69 -2.26 -6.69
CA ARG A 21 -27.39 -2.28 -6.05
C ARG A 21 -27.48 -1.70 -4.65
N THR A 22 -26.79 -2.31 -3.71
CA THR A 22 -26.68 -1.74 -2.37
C THR A 22 -25.87 -0.44 -2.43
N THR A 23 -26.41 0.61 -1.83
CA THR A 23 -25.81 1.93 -1.68
C THR A 23 -25.55 2.22 -0.20
N GLY A 24 -25.02 3.34 0.11
CA GLY A 24 -24.77 3.74 1.48
C GLY A 24 -23.38 3.41 1.98
N ASN A 25 -23.09 2.21 2.35
CA ASN A 25 -21.74 1.81 2.80
C ASN A 25 -21.02 0.90 1.81
N GLN A 26 -21.55 0.72 0.61
CA GLN A 26 -20.94 -0.05 -0.44
C GLN A 26 -20.43 0.87 -1.53
N TYR A 27 -19.14 0.75 -1.80
CA TYR A 27 -18.45 1.53 -2.80
C TYR A 27 -18.28 0.66 -4.03
N HIS A 28 -18.68 1.18 -5.19
CA HIS A 28 -18.42 0.56 -6.48
C HIS A 28 -17.41 1.39 -7.22
N THR A 29 -16.44 0.74 -7.83
CA THR A 29 -15.55 1.43 -8.75
C THR A 29 -15.99 1.17 -10.19
N ASN A 30 -15.75 2.11 -11.08
CA ASN A 30 -16.03 1.96 -12.51
C ASN A 30 -14.81 1.43 -13.28
N GLY A 31 -13.79 0.93 -12.60
CA GLY A 31 -12.52 0.50 -13.19
C GLY A 31 -11.60 1.63 -13.64
N LYS A 32 -12.01 2.90 -13.49
CA LYS A 32 -11.24 4.10 -13.88
C LYS A 32 -10.73 4.91 -12.68
N GLY A 33 -10.77 4.33 -11.48
CA GLY A 33 -10.37 5.02 -10.26
C GLY A 33 -11.45 5.93 -9.66
N TYR A 34 -12.71 5.77 -10.04
CA TYR A 34 -13.84 6.47 -9.44
C TYR A 34 -14.62 5.54 -8.51
N ILE A 35 -15.05 6.08 -7.39
CA ILE A 35 -15.84 5.40 -6.38
C ILE A 35 -17.25 5.95 -6.38
N PHE A 36 -18.23 5.05 -6.40
CA PHE A 36 -19.61 5.44 -6.24
C PHE A 36 -19.92 5.66 -4.76
N PHE A 37 -20.25 6.90 -4.41
CA PHE A 37 -20.58 7.28 -3.05
C PHE A 37 -21.81 8.20 -3.05
N GLY A 38 -22.83 7.79 -2.35
CA GLY A 38 -24.11 8.48 -2.37
C GLY A 38 -24.81 8.31 -3.72
N ASP A 39 -24.88 9.36 -4.49
CA ASP A 39 -25.57 9.42 -5.79
C ASP A 39 -24.63 9.61 -6.99
N LYS A 40 -23.33 9.77 -6.76
CA LYS A 40 -22.35 10.12 -7.80
C LYS A 40 -21.08 9.27 -7.72
N PHE A 41 -20.47 9.06 -8.89
CA PHE A 41 -19.07 8.62 -8.94
C PHE A 41 -18.16 9.80 -8.60
N ARG A 42 -17.22 9.56 -7.70
CA ARG A 42 -16.22 10.54 -7.29
C ARG A 42 -14.84 9.95 -7.45
N SER A 43 -13.85 10.80 -7.73
CA SER A 43 -12.45 10.36 -7.65
C SER A 43 -12.12 9.91 -6.21
N LEU A 44 -11.14 9.04 -6.07
CA LEU A 44 -10.70 8.60 -4.75
C LEU A 44 -10.27 9.80 -3.89
N ASP A 45 -9.54 10.76 -4.48
CA ASP A 45 -9.12 11.97 -3.77
C ASP A 45 -10.30 12.78 -3.25
N SER A 46 -11.31 13.00 -4.08
CA SER A 46 -12.54 13.70 -3.67
C SER A 46 -13.29 12.93 -2.57
N PHE A 47 -13.28 11.60 -2.62
CA PHE A 47 -13.89 10.76 -1.60
C PHE A 47 -13.17 10.92 -0.24
N LEU A 48 -11.83 10.91 -0.25
CA LEU A 48 -11.01 11.07 0.95
C LEU A 48 -11.14 12.47 1.55
N GLN A 49 -11.12 13.52 0.72
CA GLN A 49 -11.31 14.92 1.15
C GLN A 49 -12.67 15.14 1.84
N GLN A 50 -13.67 14.32 1.52
CA GLN A 50 -14.99 14.35 2.15
C GLN A 50 -15.11 13.42 3.35
N GLY A 51 -14.01 12.93 3.92
CA GLY A 51 -13.98 12.07 5.09
C GLY A 51 -14.33 10.61 4.82
N GLY A 52 -14.23 10.16 3.57
CA GLY A 52 -14.41 8.75 3.21
C GLY A 52 -13.30 7.89 3.84
N LYS A 53 -13.68 6.72 4.38
CA LYS A 53 -12.76 5.78 5.02
C LYS A 53 -12.41 4.64 4.09
N ILE A 54 -11.16 4.52 3.73
CA ILE A 54 -10.64 3.51 2.78
C ILE A 54 -10.82 2.09 3.31
N GLU A 55 -10.68 1.86 4.61
CA GLU A 55 -10.87 0.55 5.22
C GLU A 55 -12.25 -0.05 4.92
N LYS A 56 -13.27 0.82 4.81
CA LYS A 56 -14.61 0.38 4.42
C LYS A 56 -14.72 -0.01 2.94
N ILE A 57 -13.82 0.47 2.09
CA ILE A 57 -13.77 0.16 0.66
C ILE A 57 -13.08 -1.18 0.45
N ILE A 58 -11.95 -1.41 1.10
CA ILE A 58 -11.10 -2.60 0.93
C ILE A 58 -11.88 -3.89 1.13
N HIS A 59 -12.76 -3.95 2.12
CA HIS A 59 -13.55 -5.16 2.40
C HIS A 59 -14.62 -5.50 1.34
N LYS A 60 -14.86 -4.63 0.35
CA LYS A 60 -15.97 -4.77 -0.59
C LYS A 60 -15.60 -4.78 -2.06
N VAL A 61 -14.34 -4.54 -2.38
CA VAL A 61 -13.86 -4.55 -3.77
C VAL A 61 -13.49 -5.98 -4.17
N SER A 62 -14.32 -6.61 -4.98
CA SER A 62 -14.16 -8.02 -5.39
C SER A 62 -13.26 -8.22 -6.60
N LYS A 63 -12.84 -7.15 -7.28
CA LYS A 63 -12.04 -7.22 -8.50
C LYS A 63 -10.59 -6.83 -8.22
N ALA A 64 -9.66 -7.71 -8.53
CA ALA A 64 -8.23 -7.55 -8.25
C ALA A 64 -7.62 -6.23 -8.81
N VAL A 65 -8.07 -5.78 -9.99
CA VAL A 65 -7.55 -4.54 -10.61
C VAL A 65 -8.03 -3.29 -9.87
N GLU A 66 -9.28 -3.27 -9.41
CA GLU A 66 -9.85 -2.15 -8.65
C GLU A 66 -9.26 -2.10 -7.25
N TYR A 67 -9.09 -3.28 -6.64
CA TYR A 67 -8.43 -3.42 -5.34
C TYR A 67 -6.98 -2.90 -5.38
N SER A 68 -6.20 -3.25 -6.41
CA SER A 68 -4.81 -2.79 -6.53
C SER A 68 -4.69 -1.27 -6.67
N LYS A 69 -5.62 -0.62 -7.38
CA LYS A 69 -5.66 0.84 -7.50
C LYS A 69 -6.00 1.53 -6.18
N LEU A 70 -6.95 0.97 -5.42
CA LEU A 70 -7.33 1.49 -4.11
C LEU A 70 -6.20 1.31 -3.08
N VAL A 71 -5.55 0.15 -3.08
CA VAL A 71 -4.40 -0.13 -2.22
C VAL A 71 -3.23 0.80 -2.55
N LYS A 72 -2.99 1.05 -3.85
CA LYS A 72 -1.96 2.00 -4.26
C LYS A 72 -2.27 3.42 -3.78
N ALA A 73 -3.50 3.88 -3.96
CA ALA A 73 -3.91 5.22 -3.53
C ALA A 73 -3.83 5.37 -2.00
N LEU A 74 -4.22 4.36 -1.23
CA LEU A 74 -4.02 4.33 0.22
C LEU A 74 -2.55 4.43 0.57
N TYR A 75 -1.72 3.63 -0.10
CA TYR A 75 -0.27 3.63 0.10
C TYR A 75 0.36 4.99 -0.19
N ASP A 76 -0.12 5.68 -1.23
CA ASP A 76 0.39 6.99 -1.63
C ASP A 76 -0.08 8.13 -0.70
N THR A 77 -1.26 8.00 -0.08
CA THR A 77 -1.82 9.01 0.84
C THR A 77 -1.32 8.86 2.28
N GLU A 78 -1.07 7.64 2.75
CA GLU A 78 -0.51 7.40 4.07
C GLU A 78 1.00 7.65 4.06
N LYS A 79 1.46 8.67 4.79
CA LYS A 79 2.87 9.03 4.86
C LYS A 79 3.62 8.22 5.92
N ALA A 80 2.97 7.99 7.06
CA ALA A 80 3.56 7.22 8.15
C ALA A 80 3.75 5.75 7.76
N GLY A 81 4.74 5.12 8.36
CA GLY A 81 5.02 3.71 8.14
C GLY A 81 6.49 3.38 8.39
N ASP A 82 6.90 2.23 7.88
CA ASP A 82 8.21 1.66 8.16
C ASP A 82 9.18 1.90 7.00
N VAL A 83 10.42 2.21 7.36
CA VAL A 83 11.59 1.97 6.52
C VAL A 83 12.28 0.73 7.06
N TYR A 84 12.55 -0.22 6.18
CA TYR A 84 12.97 -1.56 6.57
C TYR A 84 14.18 -2.06 5.78
N LEU A 85 14.86 -3.04 6.39
CA LEU A 85 15.93 -3.80 5.76
C LEU A 85 15.47 -5.24 5.56
N ILE A 86 15.56 -5.73 4.33
CA ILE A 86 15.28 -7.14 3.98
C ILE A 86 16.53 -7.78 3.42
N THR A 87 16.73 -9.06 3.78
CA THR A 87 17.78 -9.93 3.24
C THR A 87 17.19 -11.20 2.69
N ASN A 88 17.99 -11.91 1.88
CA ASN A 88 17.66 -13.23 1.39
C ASN A 88 18.95 -14.09 1.42
N PRO A 89 18.92 -15.35 1.90
CA PRO A 89 20.06 -16.23 1.93
C PRO A 89 20.71 -16.50 0.58
N ALA A 90 19.94 -16.40 -0.51
CA ALA A 90 20.48 -16.54 -1.88
C ALA A 90 21.44 -15.41 -2.25
N TRP A 91 21.35 -14.26 -1.57
CA TRP A 91 22.22 -13.08 -1.79
C TRP A 91 22.74 -12.55 -0.45
N PRO A 92 23.62 -13.29 0.25
CA PRO A 92 23.97 -13.03 1.65
C PRO A 92 24.69 -11.71 1.89
N GLU A 93 25.33 -11.14 0.85
CA GLU A 93 26.02 -9.85 0.92
C GLU A 93 25.11 -8.64 0.62
N TRP A 94 23.85 -8.89 0.23
CA TRP A 94 22.93 -7.85 -0.21
C TRP A 94 21.86 -7.58 0.82
N VAL A 95 21.60 -6.30 1.07
CA VAL A 95 20.53 -5.81 1.91
C VAL A 95 19.66 -4.87 1.08
N LYS A 96 18.36 -5.11 1.07
CA LYS A 96 17.40 -4.22 0.45
C LYS A 96 16.93 -3.18 1.49
N VAL A 97 16.94 -1.91 1.09
CA VAL A 97 16.30 -0.82 1.82
C VAL A 97 14.99 -0.49 1.12
N GLY A 98 13.89 -0.52 1.86
CA GLY A 98 12.57 -0.25 1.31
C GLY A 98 11.66 0.41 2.33
N LYS A 99 10.46 0.79 1.87
CA LYS A 99 9.41 1.37 2.70
C LYS A 99 8.10 0.60 2.58
N ALA A 100 7.31 0.62 3.63
CA ALA A 100 5.97 0.07 3.67
C ALA A 100 5.11 0.81 4.71
N ILE A 101 3.81 0.54 4.72
CA ILE A 101 2.96 0.88 5.87
C ILE A 101 3.33 -0.03 7.03
N ASP A 102 3.55 -1.31 6.74
CA ASP A 102 4.01 -2.34 7.67
C ASP A 102 5.10 -3.20 7.02
N ALA A 103 6.26 -3.30 7.67
CA ALA A 103 7.41 -4.02 7.14
C ALA A 103 7.18 -5.54 7.08
N SER A 104 6.45 -6.09 8.05
CA SER A 104 6.17 -7.53 8.13
C SER A 104 5.23 -7.96 7.01
N ASP A 105 4.16 -7.22 6.78
CA ASP A 105 3.23 -7.46 5.67
C ASP A 105 3.94 -7.35 4.33
N ARG A 106 4.86 -6.40 4.21
CA ARG A 106 5.65 -6.25 2.98
C ARG A 106 6.59 -7.43 2.75
N CYS A 107 7.23 -7.93 3.81
CA CYS A 107 8.07 -9.12 3.73
C CYS A 107 7.26 -10.35 3.30
N ASN A 108 6.07 -10.54 3.86
CA ASN A 108 5.17 -11.63 3.48
C ASN A 108 4.82 -11.60 1.99
N ASN A 109 4.68 -10.41 1.39
CA ASN A 109 4.46 -10.28 -0.05
C ASN A 109 5.67 -10.74 -0.87
N TYR A 110 6.91 -10.52 -0.41
CA TYR A 110 8.12 -11.04 -1.08
C TYR A 110 8.19 -12.56 -1.02
N GLN A 111 7.71 -13.18 0.07
CA GLN A 111 7.71 -14.64 0.21
C GLN A 111 6.94 -15.34 -0.91
N THR A 112 5.94 -14.68 -1.51
CA THR A 112 5.16 -15.27 -2.61
C THR A 112 5.98 -15.51 -3.88
N GLY A 113 7.06 -14.76 -4.07
CA GLY A 113 7.98 -14.89 -5.20
C GLY A 113 9.17 -15.82 -4.96
N SER A 114 9.36 -16.29 -3.71
CA SER A 114 10.44 -17.21 -3.35
C SER A 114 9.90 -18.61 -3.04
N PRO A 115 10.38 -19.66 -3.72
CA PRO A 115 9.97 -21.04 -3.42
C PRO A 115 10.38 -21.47 -2.00
N LEU A 116 11.42 -20.89 -1.42
CA LEU A 116 11.93 -21.21 -0.09
C LEU A 116 11.31 -20.32 0.99
N ARG A 117 10.61 -19.24 0.61
CA ARG A 117 10.02 -18.26 1.52
C ARG A 117 11.01 -17.74 2.57
N ASP A 118 12.18 -17.38 2.14
CA ASP A 118 13.39 -17.15 2.95
C ASP A 118 13.81 -15.68 3.02
N PHE A 119 12.96 -14.76 2.61
CA PHE A 119 13.15 -13.33 2.88
C PHE A 119 12.98 -13.04 4.37
N GLU A 120 13.88 -12.23 4.92
CA GLU A 120 13.91 -11.87 6.34
C GLU A 120 14.01 -10.35 6.51
N VAL A 121 13.13 -9.77 7.33
CA VAL A 121 13.29 -8.40 7.83
C VAL A 121 14.32 -8.42 8.94
N ILE A 122 15.48 -7.79 8.70
CA ILE A 122 16.57 -7.73 9.69
C ILE A 122 16.55 -6.46 10.53
N GLY A 123 15.72 -5.49 10.20
CA GLY A 123 15.50 -4.26 10.96
C GLY A 123 14.45 -3.39 10.30
N HIS A 124 13.75 -2.58 11.07
CA HIS A 124 12.85 -1.54 10.60
C HIS A 124 12.74 -0.41 11.62
N ILE A 125 12.39 0.78 11.14
CA ILE A 125 12.07 1.95 11.95
C ILE A 125 10.73 2.50 11.48
N HIS A 126 9.86 2.86 12.43
CA HIS A 126 8.60 3.54 12.14
C HIS A 126 8.83 5.05 12.09
N VAL A 127 8.31 5.71 11.06
CA VAL A 127 8.51 7.15 10.83
C VAL A 127 7.24 7.81 10.30
N ASP A 128 7.12 9.13 10.52
CA ASP A 128 5.95 9.90 10.08
C ASP A 128 5.91 10.12 8.55
N ASP A 129 7.07 10.12 7.90
CA ASP A 129 7.19 10.20 6.43
C ASP A 129 8.19 9.15 5.91
N ARG A 130 7.67 7.95 5.64
CA ARG A 130 8.47 6.84 5.10
C ARG A 130 9.04 7.12 3.71
N HIS A 131 8.41 8.02 2.93
CA HIS A 131 8.88 8.35 1.58
C HIS A 131 10.16 9.16 1.62
N THR A 132 10.16 10.24 2.42
CA THR A 132 11.35 11.07 2.64
C THR A 132 12.45 10.27 3.31
N LYS A 133 12.10 9.50 4.35
CA LYS A 133 13.09 8.70 5.09
C LYS A 133 13.75 7.62 4.24
N GLU A 134 13.02 6.92 3.37
CA GLU A 134 13.62 5.94 2.45
C GLU A 134 14.66 6.60 1.52
N ILE A 135 14.36 7.80 0.98
CA ILE A 135 15.30 8.53 0.12
C ILE A 135 16.58 8.90 0.88
N GLU A 136 16.44 9.35 2.14
CA GLU A 136 17.57 9.64 3.01
C GLU A 136 18.42 8.39 3.26
N MET A 137 17.76 7.27 3.59
CA MET A 137 18.43 5.99 3.84
C MET A 137 19.13 5.48 2.58
N HIS A 138 18.53 5.59 1.39
CA HIS A 138 19.19 5.22 0.14
C HIS A 138 20.48 6.02 -0.09
N LYS A 139 20.46 7.34 0.14
CA LYS A 139 21.65 8.19 0.03
C LYS A 139 22.73 7.83 1.06
N LEU A 140 22.31 7.49 2.27
CA LEU A 140 23.23 7.05 3.33
C LEU A 140 23.88 5.72 2.99
N PHE A 141 23.06 4.72 2.60
CA PHE A 141 23.55 3.39 2.25
C PHE A 141 24.47 3.41 1.03
N GLU A 142 24.19 4.26 0.04
CA GLU A 142 25.03 4.41 -1.15
C GLU A 142 26.47 4.86 -0.80
N LYS A 143 26.64 5.67 0.24
CA LYS A 143 27.97 6.10 0.71
C LYS A 143 28.78 4.98 1.40
N HIS A 144 28.10 3.97 1.92
CA HIS A 144 28.71 2.89 2.70
C HIS A 144 28.72 1.54 1.99
N ALA A 145 27.91 1.35 0.97
CA ALA A 145 27.84 0.12 0.20
C ALA A 145 28.98 0.02 -0.82
N LYS A 146 29.45 -1.19 -1.06
CA LYS A 146 30.42 -1.49 -2.13
C LYS A 146 29.81 -1.41 -3.53
N GLU A 147 28.51 -1.71 -3.62
CA GLU A 147 27.74 -1.74 -4.87
C GLU A 147 26.27 -1.47 -4.58
N ARG A 148 25.56 -0.84 -5.53
CA ARG A 148 24.11 -0.62 -5.48
C ARG A 148 23.44 -1.13 -6.73
N LYS A 149 22.30 -1.83 -6.57
CA LYS A 149 21.40 -2.22 -7.66
C LYS A 149 19.97 -1.87 -7.28
N SER A 150 19.47 -0.77 -7.81
CA SER A 150 18.15 -0.23 -7.44
C SER A 150 18.05 0.03 -5.92
N GLU A 151 17.23 -0.74 -5.20
CA GLU A 151 17.02 -0.66 -3.77
C GLU A 151 17.87 -1.66 -2.97
N TRP A 152 18.74 -2.41 -3.65
CA TRP A 152 19.66 -3.38 -3.05
C TRP A 152 21.06 -2.80 -2.92
N PHE A 153 21.67 -3.01 -1.76
CA PHE A 153 22.98 -2.50 -1.40
C PHE A 153 23.88 -3.66 -0.97
N LYS A 154 25.06 -3.75 -1.55
CA LYS A 154 26.08 -4.71 -1.14
C LYS A 154 26.83 -4.18 0.07
N ILE A 155 26.36 -4.58 1.27
CA ILE A 155 26.84 -4.08 2.56
C ILE A 155 26.68 -5.18 3.62
N PRO A 156 27.61 -5.28 4.61
CA PRO A 156 27.47 -6.21 5.72
C PRO A 156 26.16 -5.94 6.50
N LYS A 157 25.45 -7.01 6.91
CA LYS A 157 24.17 -6.91 7.63
C LYS A 157 24.28 -6.10 8.91
N ASP A 158 25.36 -6.29 9.69
CA ASP A 158 25.57 -5.57 10.94
C ASP A 158 25.76 -4.07 10.69
N LYS A 159 26.52 -3.71 9.66
CA LYS A 159 26.67 -2.30 9.25
C LYS A 159 25.35 -1.69 8.76
N ALA A 160 24.55 -2.46 8.04
CA ALA A 160 23.24 -2.02 7.60
C ALA A 160 22.31 -1.73 8.79
N LYS A 161 22.31 -2.59 9.80
CA LYS A 161 21.53 -2.39 11.05
C LYS A 161 22.02 -1.15 11.81
N GLU A 162 23.34 -1.00 12.00
CA GLU A 162 23.92 0.18 12.64
C GLU A 162 23.48 1.49 11.98
N LEU A 163 23.50 1.52 10.64
CA LEU A 163 23.06 2.70 9.88
C LEU A 163 21.55 2.99 10.08
N LEU A 164 20.73 1.96 10.12
CA LEU A 164 19.29 2.11 10.36
C LEU A 164 19.01 2.62 11.77
N ASP A 165 19.62 1.99 12.77
CA ASP A 165 19.41 2.30 14.20
C ASP A 165 19.89 3.72 14.55
N GLY A 166 20.97 4.17 13.95
CA GLY A 166 21.47 5.54 14.09
C GLY A 166 20.54 6.63 13.55
N HIS A 167 19.46 6.24 12.86
CA HIS A 167 18.47 7.14 12.24
C HIS A 167 17.04 6.87 12.72
N SER A 168 16.90 6.19 13.85
CA SER A 168 15.60 5.83 14.50
C SER A 168 14.91 6.98 15.22
N SER A 169 15.38 8.21 15.09
CA SER A 169 14.86 9.41 15.76
C SER A 169 14.03 10.27 14.82
#